data_f6561326102726d02eee6a13af6154c3
#
_entry.id   f6561326102726d02eee6a13af6154c3
#
_cell.length_a   1.000
_cell.length_b   1.000
_cell.length_c   1.000
_cell.angle_alpha   90.00
_cell.angle_beta   90.00
_cell.angle_gamma   90.00
#
_symmetry.space_group_name_H-M   'P 1'
#
loop_
_entity.id
_entity.type
_entity.pdbx_description
1 polymer ?
#
loop_
_entity_poly.entity_id
_entity_poly.type
_entity_poly.pdbx_seq_one_letter_code
_entity_poly.pdbx_strand_id
1 'polypeptide(L)'
;MVLSQIWVRSMEKEDIRRQIFGARKACSQTFVEEQSALLCEKIFAMPQFEEADCIYVYMDYNKEASTRPIVKKAWEMVKRVAAPKVFGDEMRYFYIDSYQNVAPGYFGIPEPVVEAGLGEANEEDALLLVPGVAFDRECHRCGYGKGFYDRYLDRHPRHTTVALALDFQIVESVPGEAFDIRPWQVVTPTANYCRDEMD
;
A
#
# COMPACT_ATOMS: atom_id res chain seq x y z
N MET A 1 -43.77 1.06 21.39
CA MET A 1 -42.63 0.17 21.26
C MET A 1 -41.58 0.97 20.48
N VAL A 2 -40.66 1.60 21.21
CA VAL A 2 -39.67 2.52 20.65
C VAL A 2 -38.42 1.64 20.31
N LEU A 3 -38.18 1.42 19.04
CA LEU A 3 -36.95 0.81 18.57
C LEU A 3 -35.84 1.82 18.80
N SER A 4 -35.03 1.59 19.82
CA SER A 4 -33.78 2.32 20.05
C SER A 4 -32.84 2.01 18.88
N GLN A 5 -32.69 2.99 17.97
CA GLN A 5 -31.61 3.01 17.00
C GLN A 5 -30.30 3.08 17.79
N ILE A 6 -29.62 1.93 17.91
CA ILE A 6 -28.25 1.90 18.36
C ILE A 6 -27.45 2.53 17.22
N TRP A 7 -27.10 3.79 17.38
CA TRP A 7 -26.11 4.45 16.53
C TRP A 7 -24.77 3.76 16.80
N VAL A 8 -24.39 2.83 15.95
CA VAL A 8 -23.00 2.37 15.89
C VAL A 8 -22.21 3.58 15.41
N ARG A 9 -21.51 4.23 16.35
CA ARG A 9 -20.66 5.37 16.04
C ARG A 9 -19.54 4.85 15.12
N SER A 10 -19.51 5.27 13.85
CA SER A 10 -18.43 4.95 12.97
C SER A 10 -17.11 5.41 13.61
N MET A 11 -16.11 4.55 13.63
CA MET A 11 -14.81 4.91 14.17
C MET A 11 -14.17 5.97 13.28
N GLU A 12 -13.65 7.04 13.89
CA GLU A 12 -12.87 8.05 13.16
C GLU A 12 -11.52 7.46 12.70
N LYS A 13 -10.98 7.96 11.59
CA LYS A 13 -9.67 7.50 11.06
C LYS A 13 -8.55 7.50 12.13
N GLU A 14 -8.61 8.42 13.09
CA GLU A 14 -7.63 8.50 14.17
C GLU A 14 -7.72 7.32 15.15
N ASP A 15 -8.93 6.89 15.49
CA ASP A 15 -9.15 5.73 16.36
C ASP A 15 -8.74 4.43 15.66
N ILE A 16 -9.04 4.31 14.37
CA ILE A 16 -8.60 3.19 13.53
C ILE A 16 -7.05 3.11 13.52
N ARG A 17 -6.37 4.24 13.30
CA ARG A 17 -4.89 4.27 13.34
C ARG A 17 -4.36 3.81 14.69
N ARG A 18 -4.93 4.28 15.80
CA ARG A 18 -4.52 3.89 17.16
C ARG A 18 -4.68 2.40 17.39
N GLN A 19 -5.81 1.84 16.99
CA GLN A 19 -6.08 0.40 17.10
C GLN A 19 -5.07 -0.42 16.31
N ILE A 20 -4.86 -0.10 15.03
CA ILE A 20 -3.98 -0.87 14.15
C ILE A 20 -2.50 -0.73 14.54
N PHE A 21 -2.06 0.45 14.96
CA PHE A 21 -0.69 0.61 15.51
C PHE A 21 -0.48 -0.20 16.78
N GLY A 22 -1.51 -0.33 17.62
CA GLY A 22 -1.49 -1.23 18.77
C GLY A 22 -1.31 -2.69 18.36
N ALA A 23 -2.07 -3.15 17.36
CA ALA A 23 -1.96 -4.51 16.81
C ALA A 23 -0.58 -4.77 16.17
N ARG A 24 -0.07 -3.83 15.34
CA ARG A 24 1.28 -3.91 14.77
C ARG A 24 2.36 -4.03 15.85
N LYS A 25 2.26 -3.26 16.92
CA LYS A 25 3.21 -3.32 18.02
C LYS A 25 3.21 -4.69 18.70
N ALA A 26 2.05 -5.31 18.85
CA ALA A 26 1.87 -6.61 19.50
C ALA A 26 2.36 -7.78 18.61
N CYS A 27 2.39 -7.65 17.29
CA CYS A 27 2.87 -8.68 16.39
C CYS A 27 4.38 -8.90 16.52
N SER A 28 4.84 -10.16 16.37
CA SER A 28 6.26 -10.48 16.19
C SER A 28 6.73 -10.15 14.78
N GLN A 29 8.02 -9.96 14.59
CA GLN A 29 8.61 -9.80 13.27
C GLN A 29 8.41 -11.06 12.43
N THR A 30 8.60 -12.24 13.02
CA THR A 30 8.38 -13.54 12.36
C THR A 30 6.95 -13.67 11.82
N PHE A 31 5.94 -13.28 12.61
CA PHE A 31 4.55 -13.28 12.15
C PHE A 31 4.37 -12.40 10.91
N VAL A 32 4.91 -11.19 10.90
CA VAL A 32 4.83 -10.28 9.75
C VAL A 32 5.50 -10.89 8.51
N GLU A 33 6.66 -11.51 8.68
CA GLU A 33 7.40 -12.18 7.60
C GLU A 33 6.61 -13.36 7.01
N GLU A 34 6.06 -14.23 7.86
CA GLU A 34 5.23 -15.38 7.44
C GLU A 34 3.97 -14.91 6.70
N GLN A 35 3.26 -13.92 7.24
CA GLN A 35 2.06 -13.39 6.59
C GLN A 35 2.38 -12.65 5.29
N SER A 36 3.50 -11.94 5.24
CA SER A 36 3.97 -11.29 4.01
C SER A 36 4.32 -12.31 2.92
N ALA A 37 4.89 -13.46 3.28
CA ALA A 37 5.17 -14.53 2.32
C ALA A 37 3.87 -15.04 1.67
N LEU A 38 2.81 -15.30 2.46
CA LEU A 38 1.51 -15.72 1.93
C LEU A 38 0.89 -14.66 1.00
N LEU A 39 1.03 -13.37 1.35
CA LEU A 39 0.62 -12.26 0.49
C LEU A 39 1.38 -12.26 -0.84
N CYS A 40 2.70 -12.42 -0.79
CA CYS A 40 3.54 -12.41 -1.97
C CYS A 40 3.16 -13.52 -2.96
N GLU A 41 2.87 -14.74 -2.48
CA GLU A 41 2.38 -15.84 -3.33
C GLU A 41 1.11 -15.47 -4.10
N LYS A 42 0.17 -14.78 -3.43
CA LYS A 42 -1.04 -14.29 -4.09
C LYS A 42 -0.73 -13.24 -5.16
N ILE A 43 0.17 -12.29 -4.86
CA ILE A 43 0.58 -11.26 -5.83
C ILE A 43 1.26 -11.90 -7.04
N PHE A 44 2.15 -12.88 -6.84
CA PHE A 44 2.82 -13.57 -7.94
C PHE A 44 1.86 -14.32 -8.85
N ALA A 45 0.73 -14.80 -8.33
CA ALA A 45 -0.31 -15.48 -9.10
C ALA A 45 -1.27 -14.53 -9.82
N MET A 46 -1.15 -13.21 -9.64
CA MET A 46 -2.03 -12.23 -10.28
C MET A 46 -1.59 -11.95 -11.72
N PRO A 47 -2.52 -11.97 -12.70
CA PRO A 47 -2.22 -11.57 -14.08
C PRO A 47 -1.60 -10.17 -14.16
N GLN A 48 -2.08 -9.24 -13.33
CA GLN A 48 -1.56 -7.87 -13.27
C GLN A 48 -0.07 -7.82 -12.90
N PHE A 49 0.41 -8.74 -12.04
CA PHE A 49 1.83 -8.83 -11.71
C PHE A 49 2.62 -9.48 -12.85
N GLU A 50 2.07 -10.51 -13.47
CA GLU A 50 2.72 -11.22 -14.57
C GLU A 50 2.88 -10.31 -15.79
N GLU A 51 1.86 -9.55 -16.14
CA GLU A 51 1.79 -8.71 -17.35
C GLU A 51 2.50 -7.36 -17.18
N ALA A 52 2.62 -6.82 -15.96
CA ALA A 52 3.24 -5.53 -15.75
C ALA A 52 4.73 -5.51 -16.11
N ASP A 53 5.17 -4.53 -16.89
CA ASP A 53 6.59 -4.26 -17.18
C ASP A 53 7.29 -3.50 -16.05
N CYS A 54 6.52 -2.77 -15.25
CA CYS A 54 7.01 -1.97 -14.14
C CYS A 54 6.12 -2.13 -12.91
N ILE A 55 6.74 -2.33 -11.76
CA ILE A 55 6.06 -2.44 -10.46
C ILE A 55 6.43 -1.25 -9.59
N TYR A 56 5.45 -0.45 -9.22
CA TYR A 56 5.59 0.63 -8.26
C TYR A 56 5.33 0.09 -6.86
N VAL A 57 6.33 0.15 -6.00
CA VAL A 57 6.27 -0.41 -4.65
C VAL A 57 6.29 0.69 -3.60
N TYR A 58 5.77 0.42 -2.42
CA TYR A 58 6.14 1.17 -1.23
C TYR A 58 7.33 0.50 -0.55
N MET A 59 8.10 1.25 0.20
CA MET A 59 9.17 0.71 1.04
C MET A 59 8.59 0.39 2.42
N ASP A 60 8.46 -0.91 2.71
CA ASP A 60 7.83 -1.38 3.93
C ASP A 60 8.54 -0.87 5.19
N TYR A 61 7.77 -0.37 6.13
CA TYR A 61 8.23 0.23 7.36
C TYR A 61 7.32 -0.14 8.53
N ASN A 62 7.88 -0.24 9.73
CA ASN A 62 7.14 -0.44 10.98
C ASN A 62 6.10 -1.58 10.91
N LYS A 63 6.55 -2.78 10.54
CA LYS A 63 5.73 -4.00 10.45
C LYS A 63 4.54 -3.90 9.47
N GLU A 64 4.71 -3.18 8.38
CA GLU A 64 3.84 -3.32 7.21
C GLU A 64 4.05 -4.67 6.53
N ALA A 65 3.11 -5.07 5.68
CA ALA A 65 3.32 -6.20 4.80
C ALA A 65 4.56 -5.93 3.93
N SER A 66 5.53 -6.87 3.92
CA SER A 66 6.80 -6.63 3.25
C SER A 66 6.67 -6.74 1.73
N THR A 67 7.14 -5.71 1.03
CA THR A 67 7.26 -5.70 -0.43
C THR A 67 8.58 -6.29 -0.93
N ARG A 68 9.53 -6.58 -0.05
CA ARG A 68 10.87 -7.07 -0.42
C ARG A 68 10.87 -8.33 -1.28
N PRO A 69 10.07 -9.37 -0.99
CA PRO A 69 9.98 -10.54 -1.87
C PRO A 69 9.43 -10.20 -3.25
N ILE A 70 8.48 -9.25 -3.33
CA ILE A 70 7.89 -8.80 -4.60
C ILE A 70 8.93 -8.07 -5.44
N VAL A 71 9.68 -7.16 -4.83
CA VAL A 71 10.80 -6.46 -5.49
C VAL A 71 11.83 -7.44 -6.04
N LYS A 72 12.25 -8.41 -5.21
CA LYS A 72 13.21 -9.43 -5.63
C LYS A 72 12.68 -10.24 -6.82
N LYS A 73 11.43 -10.70 -6.74
CA LYS A 73 10.79 -11.46 -7.82
C LYS A 73 10.66 -10.64 -9.10
N ALA A 74 10.31 -9.37 -9.01
CA ALA A 74 10.22 -8.46 -10.15
C ALA A 74 11.58 -8.33 -10.85
N TRP A 75 12.67 -8.14 -10.11
CA TRP A 75 14.02 -8.10 -10.68
C TRP A 75 14.45 -9.43 -11.31
N GLU A 76 14.13 -10.58 -10.69
CA GLU A 76 14.37 -11.91 -11.27
C GLU A 76 13.64 -12.10 -12.62
N MET A 77 12.45 -11.47 -12.77
CA MET A 77 11.67 -11.47 -14.01
C MET A 77 12.05 -10.33 -14.97
N VAL A 78 13.14 -9.60 -14.67
CA VAL A 78 13.62 -8.46 -15.49
C VAL A 78 12.58 -7.33 -15.60
N LYS A 79 11.67 -7.21 -14.63
CA LYS A 79 10.71 -6.11 -14.55
C LYS A 79 11.38 -4.89 -13.90
N ARG A 80 10.99 -3.69 -14.34
CA ARG A 80 11.41 -2.46 -13.67
C ARG A 80 10.71 -2.33 -12.34
N VAL A 81 11.40 -1.78 -11.36
CA VAL A 81 10.85 -1.48 -10.04
C VAL A 81 11.07 -0.01 -9.75
N ALA A 82 10.02 0.66 -9.28
CA ALA A 82 10.09 2.05 -8.84
C ALA A 82 9.63 2.19 -7.38
N ALA A 83 10.34 2.99 -6.62
CA ALA A 83 10.05 3.30 -5.22
C ALA A 83 9.77 4.79 -5.03
N PRO A 84 8.95 5.17 -4.04
CA PRO A 84 8.55 6.55 -3.83
C PRO A 84 9.62 7.36 -3.10
N LYS A 85 9.70 8.65 -3.42
CA LYS A 85 10.45 9.67 -2.68
C LYS A 85 9.58 10.89 -2.47
N VAL A 86 9.64 11.43 -1.25
CA VAL A 86 8.87 12.62 -0.86
C VAL A 86 9.71 13.89 -1.06
N PHE A 87 9.10 14.90 -1.68
CA PHE A 87 9.65 16.24 -1.88
C PHE A 87 8.64 17.27 -1.35
N GLY A 88 8.79 17.69 -0.10
CA GLY A 88 7.80 18.55 0.55
C GLY A 88 6.42 17.86 0.64
N ASP A 89 5.43 18.39 -0.08
CA ASP A 89 4.08 17.83 -0.13
C ASP A 89 3.83 16.91 -1.34
N GLU A 90 4.83 16.72 -2.17
CA GLU A 90 4.76 15.92 -3.38
C GLU A 90 5.48 14.58 -3.20
N MET A 91 4.95 13.52 -3.84
CA MET A 91 5.57 12.20 -3.92
C MET A 91 5.80 11.86 -5.38
N ARG A 92 7.02 11.40 -5.71
CA ARG A 92 7.40 10.94 -7.04
C ARG A 92 8.08 9.58 -6.95
N TYR A 93 8.05 8.80 -8.02
CA TYR A 93 8.65 7.48 -8.08
C TYR A 93 9.95 7.50 -8.88
N PHE A 94 10.93 6.71 -8.43
CA PHE A 94 12.22 6.57 -9.09
C PHE A 94 12.57 5.10 -9.24
N TYR A 95 13.18 4.75 -10.38
CA TYR A 95 13.64 3.39 -10.61
C TYR A 95 14.73 3.00 -9.63
N ILE A 96 14.62 1.78 -9.12
CA ILE A 96 15.63 1.14 -8.31
C ILE A 96 15.97 -0.23 -8.90
N ASP A 97 17.23 -0.55 -9.02
CA ASP A 97 17.75 -1.86 -9.45
C ASP A 97 18.45 -2.62 -8.32
N SER A 98 18.60 -1.99 -7.19
CA SER A 98 19.24 -2.54 -6.00
C SER A 98 18.74 -1.83 -4.75
N TYR A 99 18.75 -2.53 -3.60
CA TYR A 99 18.53 -1.89 -2.30
C TYR A 99 19.66 -0.94 -1.88
N GLN A 100 20.79 -0.90 -2.61
CA GLN A 100 21.83 0.12 -2.44
C GLN A 100 21.40 1.48 -2.99
N ASN A 101 20.36 1.53 -3.82
CA ASN A 101 19.79 2.76 -4.34
C ASN A 101 18.90 3.52 -3.33
N VAL A 102 18.67 2.96 -2.15
CA VAL A 102 17.80 3.58 -1.15
C VAL A 102 18.55 3.87 0.15
N ALA A 103 18.17 4.95 0.82
CA ALA A 103 18.68 5.36 2.12
C ALA A 103 17.53 5.87 3.00
N PRO A 104 17.69 5.93 4.33
CA PRO A 104 16.67 6.52 5.20
C PRO A 104 16.30 7.94 4.77
N GLY A 105 15.02 8.14 4.47
CA GLY A 105 14.44 9.41 4.03
C GLY A 105 13.39 9.94 5.00
N TYR A 106 12.24 10.37 4.48
CA TYR A 106 11.15 10.95 5.25
C TYR A 106 10.64 9.97 6.33
N PHE A 107 10.63 10.40 7.59
CA PHE A 107 10.33 9.57 8.78
C PHE A 107 11.20 8.30 8.94
N GLY A 108 12.38 8.25 8.33
CA GLY A 108 13.27 7.09 8.38
C GLY A 108 12.81 5.94 7.46
N ILE A 109 11.79 6.14 6.63
CA ILE A 109 11.39 5.19 5.58
C ILE A 109 12.48 5.20 4.51
N PRO A 110 12.92 4.04 4.00
CA PRO A 110 13.87 4.02 2.89
C PRO A 110 13.32 4.71 1.65
N GLU A 111 14.08 5.62 1.06
CA GLU A 111 13.73 6.35 -0.14
C GLU A 111 14.87 6.31 -1.17
N PRO A 112 14.56 6.39 -2.49
CA PRO A 112 15.58 6.46 -3.54
C PRO A 112 16.57 7.62 -3.33
N VAL A 113 17.87 7.32 -3.52
CA VAL A 113 18.96 8.30 -3.50
C VAL A 113 19.08 8.91 -4.91
N VAL A 114 18.24 9.89 -5.20
CA VAL A 114 18.15 10.49 -6.55
C VAL A 114 19.42 11.21 -6.98
N GLU A 115 20.22 11.66 -6.03
CA GLU A 115 21.53 12.27 -6.26
C GLU A 115 22.53 11.28 -6.91
N ALA A 116 22.25 9.97 -6.84
CA ALA A 116 22.99 8.93 -7.55
C ALA A 116 22.62 8.81 -9.05
N GLY A 117 21.76 9.68 -9.56
CA GLY A 117 21.38 9.71 -10.98
C GLY A 117 20.25 8.72 -11.32
N LEU A 118 19.44 8.31 -10.36
CA LEU A 118 18.28 7.45 -10.61
C LEU A 118 17.25 8.17 -11.50
N GLY A 119 16.74 7.46 -12.53
CA GLY A 119 15.70 7.96 -13.42
C GLY A 119 14.36 8.04 -12.70
N GLU A 120 13.59 9.11 -12.95
CA GLU A 120 12.20 9.22 -12.50
C GLU A 120 11.32 8.26 -13.32
N ALA A 121 10.45 7.55 -12.65
CA ALA A 121 9.52 6.60 -13.26
C ALA A 121 8.24 7.33 -13.68
N ASN A 122 7.85 7.18 -14.94
CA ASN A 122 6.75 7.92 -15.56
C ASN A 122 5.77 7.00 -16.30
N GLU A 123 5.70 5.72 -15.94
CA GLU A 123 4.67 4.83 -16.47
C GLU A 123 3.30 5.31 -15.98
N GLU A 124 2.34 5.36 -16.90
CA GLU A 124 0.98 5.79 -16.58
C GLU A 124 0.08 4.62 -16.16
N ASP A 125 0.46 3.39 -16.49
CA ASP A 125 -0.33 2.16 -16.34
C ASP A 125 0.39 1.03 -15.58
N ALA A 126 1.40 1.36 -14.77
CA ALA A 126 2.11 0.38 -13.96
C ALA A 126 1.22 -0.28 -12.90
N LEU A 127 1.61 -1.49 -12.45
CA LEU A 127 1.08 -2.05 -11.22
C LEU A 127 1.64 -1.28 -10.01
N LEU A 128 0.77 -0.62 -9.26
CA LEU A 128 1.16 0.14 -8.09
C LEU A 128 0.67 -0.54 -6.80
N LEU A 129 1.60 -0.91 -5.94
CA LEU A 129 1.32 -1.45 -4.63
C LEU A 129 1.08 -0.31 -3.63
N VAL A 130 -0.10 -0.30 -2.99
CA VAL A 130 -0.53 0.80 -2.11
C VAL A 130 -0.42 0.39 -0.65
N PRO A 131 0.30 1.14 0.21
CA PRO A 131 0.31 0.90 1.65
C PRO A 131 -0.92 1.52 2.32
N GLY A 132 -1.21 1.03 3.53
CA GLY A 132 -2.21 1.64 4.39
C GLY A 132 -2.07 1.22 5.84
N VAL A 133 -2.70 1.97 6.72
CA VAL A 133 -2.83 1.59 8.13
C VAL A 133 -3.95 0.57 8.28
N ALA A 134 -5.11 0.82 7.67
CA ALA A 134 -6.26 -0.07 7.65
C ALA A 134 -7.02 0.02 6.33
N PHE A 135 -7.82 -1.00 6.09
CA PHE A 135 -8.71 -1.10 4.94
C PHE A 135 -10.04 -1.71 5.38
N ASP A 136 -11.08 -1.53 4.58
CA ASP A 136 -12.32 -2.27 4.71
C ASP A 136 -12.58 -3.17 3.48
N ARG A 137 -13.68 -3.89 3.51
CA ARG A 137 -14.04 -4.84 2.45
C ARG A 137 -14.48 -4.17 1.15
N GLU A 138 -14.78 -2.88 1.20
CA GLU A 138 -15.13 -2.02 0.06
C GLU A 138 -13.90 -1.28 -0.50
N CYS A 139 -12.71 -1.66 -0.04
CA CYS A 139 -11.42 -1.09 -0.41
C CYS A 139 -11.22 0.38 0.02
N HIS A 140 -12.01 0.92 0.96
CA HIS A 140 -11.63 2.19 1.56
C HIS A 140 -10.32 2.05 2.33
N ARG A 141 -9.53 3.11 2.30
CA ARG A 141 -8.19 3.11 2.86
C ARG A 141 -8.02 4.17 3.94
N CYS A 142 -7.56 3.75 5.11
CA CYS A 142 -7.02 4.62 6.13
C CYS A 142 -5.50 4.74 5.97
N GLY A 143 -5.01 5.84 5.45
CA GLY A 143 -3.58 6.12 5.34
C GLY A 143 -3.00 6.71 6.62
N TYR A 144 -1.71 7.11 6.56
CA TYR A 144 -1.00 7.74 7.68
C TYR A 144 -1.38 9.22 7.93
N GLY A 145 -2.30 9.78 7.13
CA GLY A 145 -2.84 11.13 7.32
C GLY A 145 -2.08 12.24 6.58
N LYS A 146 -1.16 11.89 5.67
CA LYS A 146 -0.42 12.88 4.85
C LYS A 146 -0.97 13.05 3.42
N GLY A 147 -1.83 12.13 2.96
CA GLY A 147 -2.49 12.18 1.65
C GLY A 147 -1.55 12.04 0.44
N PHE A 148 -0.31 11.57 0.60
CA PHE A 148 0.65 11.43 -0.51
C PHE A 148 0.12 10.52 -1.61
N TYR A 149 -0.40 9.35 -1.24
CA TYR A 149 -0.93 8.38 -2.21
C TYR A 149 -2.21 8.88 -2.88
N ASP A 150 -3.10 9.55 -2.15
CA ASP A 150 -4.34 10.10 -2.71
C ASP A 150 -4.01 11.16 -3.77
N ARG A 151 -3.14 12.12 -3.45
CA ARG A 151 -2.69 13.14 -4.41
C ARG A 151 -1.90 12.56 -5.59
N TYR A 152 -1.13 11.50 -5.37
CA TYR A 152 -0.39 10.84 -6.45
C TYR A 152 -1.36 10.13 -7.40
N LEU A 153 -2.28 9.33 -6.88
CA LEU A 153 -3.25 8.56 -7.65
C LEU A 153 -4.28 9.45 -8.36
N ASP A 154 -4.64 10.60 -7.77
CA ASP A 154 -5.48 11.60 -8.43
C ASP A 154 -4.83 12.11 -9.74
N ARG A 155 -3.52 12.30 -9.72
CA ARG A 155 -2.74 12.72 -10.91
C ARG A 155 -2.40 11.59 -11.87
N HIS A 156 -2.41 10.34 -11.40
CA HIS A 156 -2.05 9.15 -12.15
C HIS A 156 -3.13 8.05 -12.06
N PRO A 157 -4.35 8.31 -12.57
CA PRO A 157 -5.52 7.44 -12.34
C PRO A 157 -5.48 6.12 -13.13
N ARG A 158 -4.52 5.93 -14.04
CA ARG A 158 -4.44 4.73 -14.89
C ARG A 158 -3.65 3.58 -14.27
N HIS A 159 -2.98 3.79 -13.15
CA HIS A 159 -2.31 2.71 -12.45
C HIS A 159 -3.29 1.63 -11.99
N THR A 160 -2.92 0.38 -12.21
CA THR A 160 -3.59 -0.73 -11.54
C THR A 160 -3.13 -0.78 -10.09
N THR A 161 -4.03 -0.50 -9.14
CA THR A 161 -3.67 -0.35 -7.73
C THR A 161 -4.06 -1.57 -6.91
N VAL A 162 -3.09 -2.16 -6.21
CA VAL A 162 -3.30 -3.28 -5.28
C VAL A 162 -2.74 -2.92 -3.92
N ALA A 163 -3.60 -2.92 -2.89
CA ALA A 163 -3.16 -2.73 -1.52
C ALA A 163 -2.77 -4.05 -0.88
N LEU A 164 -1.67 -4.05 -0.12
CA LEU A 164 -1.24 -5.17 0.69
C LEU A 164 -1.59 -4.91 2.15
N ALA A 165 -2.33 -5.82 2.75
CA ALA A 165 -2.74 -5.71 4.15
C ALA A 165 -2.56 -7.04 4.89
N LEU A 166 -2.11 -6.99 6.13
CA LEU A 166 -2.22 -8.13 7.05
C LEU A 166 -3.68 -8.24 7.52
N ASP A 167 -4.17 -9.43 7.80
CA ASP A 167 -5.59 -9.66 8.11
C ASP A 167 -6.14 -8.75 9.20
N PHE A 168 -5.35 -8.43 10.23
CA PHE A 168 -5.76 -7.52 11.31
C PHE A 168 -5.91 -6.05 10.87
N GLN A 169 -5.50 -5.69 9.66
CA GLN A 169 -5.68 -4.35 9.10
C GLN A 169 -7.06 -4.18 8.42
N ILE A 170 -7.83 -5.28 8.29
CA ILE A 170 -9.20 -5.20 7.78
C ILE A 170 -10.13 -4.84 8.93
N VAL A 171 -10.78 -3.69 8.80
CA VAL A 171 -11.78 -3.18 9.74
C VAL A 171 -13.18 -3.25 9.16
N GLU A 172 -14.20 -3.04 9.98
CA GLU A 172 -15.60 -3.10 9.55
C GLU A 172 -15.92 -2.00 8.52
N SER A 173 -15.45 -0.77 8.77
CA SER A 173 -15.62 0.37 7.86
C SER A 173 -14.53 1.41 8.09
N VAL A 174 -14.04 2.00 7.02
CA VAL A 174 -13.14 3.16 7.02
C VAL A 174 -13.94 4.39 6.56
N PRO A 175 -14.03 5.45 7.36
CA PRO A 175 -14.71 6.69 6.93
C PRO A 175 -14.03 7.25 5.67
N GLY A 176 -14.80 7.40 4.59
CA GLY A 176 -14.33 7.97 3.34
C GLY A 176 -14.43 9.50 3.33
N GLU A 177 -13.49 10.16 2.68
CA GLU A 177 -13.50 11.60 2.36
C GLU A 177 -13.48 11.74 0.83
N ALA A 178 -13.98 12.86 0.33
CA ALA A 178 -14.18 13.09 -1.11
C ALA A 178 -12.88 12.99 -1.96
N PHE A 179 -11.73 13.12 -1.32
CA PHE A 179 -10.40 13.04 -1.95
C PHE A 179 -9.67 11.71 -1.69
N ASP A 180 -10.28 10.79 -0.94
CA ASP A 180 -9.69 9.48 -0.71
C ASP A 180 -9.82 8.62 -1.97
N ILE A 181 -8.71 8.03 -2.41
CA ILE A 181 -8.70 7.14 -3.57
C ILE A 181 -8.59 5.70 -3.09
N ARG A 182 -9.60 4.91 -3.44
CA ARG A 182 -9.63 3.49 -3.13
C ARG A 182 -8.75 2.70 -4.09
N PRO A 183 -7.87 1.81 -3.61
CA PRO A 183 -7.21 0.85 -4.49
C PRO A 183 -8.26 -0.03 -5.21
N TRP A 184 -7.91 -0.53 -6.37
CA TRP A 184 -8.74 -1.47 -7.11
C TRP A 184 -9.00 -2.75 -6.30
N GLN A 185 -7.96 -3.20 -5.58
CA GLN A 185 -8.01 -4.43 -4.80
C GLN A 185 -7.23 -4.30 -3.50
N VAL A 186 -7.72 -4.94 -2.43
CA VAL A 186 -7.00 -5.19 -1.18
C VAL A 186 -6.75 -6.67 -1.05
N VAL A 187 -5.50 -7.07 -0.95
CA VAL A 187 -5.07 -8.46 -0.78
C VAL A 187 -4.57 -8.68 0.63
N THR A 188 -5.11 -9.72 1.28
CA THR A 188 -4.65 -10.18 2.59
C THR A 188 -4.19 -11.65 2.51
N PRO A 189 -3.48 -12.17 3.51
CA PRO A 189 -3.12 -13.59 3.54
C PRO A 189 -4.32 -14.51 3.34
N THR A 190 -5.50 -14.18 3.90
CA THR A 190 -6.67 -15.06 3.88
C THR A 190 -7.74 -14.66 2.86
N ALA A 191 -7.77 -13.42 2.37
CA ALA A 191 -8.84 -12.92 1.49
C ALA A 191 -8.33 -11.95 0.42
N ASN A 192 -9.17 -11.71 -0.59
CA ASN A 192 -9.03 -10.65 -1.57
C ASN A 192 -10.35 -9.88 -1.63
N TYR A 193 -10.27 -8.56 -1.61
CA TYR A 193 -11.40 -7.66 -1.72
C TYR A 193 -11.20 -6.78 -2.95
N CYS A 194 -12.24 -6.62 -3.76
CA CYS A 194 -12.22 -5.74 -4.93
C CYS A 194 -13.27 -4.66 -4.72
N ARG A 195 -12.96 -3.43 -5.13
CA ARG A 195 -13.98 -2.38 -5.17
C ARG A 195 -14.99 -2.67 -6.26
N ASP A 196 -16.23 -2.21 -6.11
CA ASP A 196 -17.23 -2.28 -7.16
C ASP A 196 -16.83 -1.40 -8.36
N GLU A 197 -17.19 -1.85 -9.57
CA GLU A 197 -16.82 -1.19 -10.83
C GLU A 197 -17.49 0.20 -11.06
N MET A 198 -18.36 0.65 -10.15
CA MET A 198 -19.24 1.82 -10.36
C MET A 198 -18.77 3.10 -9.69
N ASP A 199 -17.49 3.23 -9.30
CA ASP A 199 -16.94 4.46 -8.69
C ASP A 199 -15.79 5.05 -9.48
#